data_8f33bd46751fee66c6e770b1489f2fba
#
_entry.id   8f33bd46751fee66c6e770b1489f2fba
#
_cell.length_a   1.000
_cell.length_b   1.000
_cell.length_c   1.000
_cell.angle_alpha   90.00
_cell.angle_beta   90.00
_cell.angle_gamma   90.00
#
_symmetry.space_group_name_H-M   'P 1'
#
loop_
_entity.id
_entity.type
_entity.pdbx_description
1 polymer ?
#
loop_
_entity_poly.entity_id
_entity_poly.type
_entity_poly.pdbx_seq_one_letter_code
_entity_poly.pdbx_strand_id
1 'polypeptide(L)'
;MIAALLAVEPATAAPQTFTVTKTVDTADGVCGVDCSLREAISAANANPGADTIILPAGTYPLTLTTTLEDNNADGDLDIRDDLTLIGAGAATTTVIAVSGDRVVHLLASATVTITGVTLRGNGDVPGSGGVILVEPGTSLILRDSVVRNGRAGRGGGIEVLGNGVNPAGANATIERVTFTGNRAASLGGALSVFNGGDVSLTNVTITGNSAGNSGGGISVSLDQALINPPKSAATLNNVTIVRNTADDDRNDIGEGGGVSVRVDAQVINQVRLRNTIISDNADLSPTPARVNPDCFNILESLGYNLIHRDTGCTIVGALSGNIIGVSARPGVLLNNGGSTPTVALQSGSPAIDAGDPAVGSSCAATDQRGMARPIDGNGNGLAICDMGAYEAPVPGDADLSVILTAQPNPVEPGGVLTYSIIVLNAGPGAAESVQVQFTPPAGATSLQIDGIGWDCIVAGVVTCGRGALAASGVAPALTIGLRVPSPGGVSTATATVSSAQRDPAPVNNTATLSVFRGRPYLWLPLIKR
;
A
#
# COMPACT_ATOMS: atom_id res chain seq x y z
N MET A 1 -31.43 -54.57 -18.70
CA MET A 1 -30.19 -53.86 -18.98
C MET A 1 -30.35 -52.43 -18.54
N ILE A 2 -29.80 -52.04 -17.40
CA ILE A 2 -29.80 -50.65 -16.93
C ILE A 2 -28.48 -50.04 -17.45
N ALA A 3 -28.60 -49.11 -18.40
CA ALA A 3 -27.45 -48.36 -18.88
C ALA A 3 -27.02 -47.36 -17.78
N ALA A 4 -25.87 -47.59 -17.20
CA ALA A 4 -25.23 -46.63 -16.33
C ALA A 4 -24.77 -45.44 -17.19
N LEU A 5 -25.37 -44.26 -17.02
CA LEU A 5 -24.81 -43.00 -17.51
C LEU A 5 -23.55 -42.73 -16.67
N LEU A 6 -22.39 -42.93 -17.26
CA LEU A 6 -21.14 -42.38 -16.76
C LEU A 6 -21.23 -40.86 -16.93
N ALA A 7 -21.37 -40.15 -15.81
CA ALA A 7 -21.15 -38.69 -15.77
C ALA A 7 -19.65 -38.49 -16.14
N VAL A 8 -19.36 -37.94 -17.30
CA VAL A 8 -18.05 -37.41 -17.62
C VAL A 8 -17.89 -36.15 -16.77
N GLU A 9 -17.08 -36.22 -15.73
CA GLU A 9 -16.66 -35.00 -15.04
C GLU A 9 -15.95 -34.10 -16.07
N PRO A 10 -16.28 -32.81 -16.14
CA PRO A 10 -15.54 -31.91 -17.02
C PRO A 10 -14.06 -31.96 -16.60
N ALA A 11 -13.19 -32.25 -17.56
CA ALA A 11 -11.74 -32.20 -17.34
C ALA A 11 -11.40 -30.76 -16.90
N THR A 12 -10.94 -30.59 -15.67
CA THR A 12 -10.38 -29.31 -15.22
C THR A 12 -9.15 -29.04 -16.10
N ALA A 13 -9.13 -27.88 -16.77
CA ALA A 13 -7.93 -27.48 -17.52
C ALA A 13 -6.74 -27.37 -16.56
N ALA A 14 -5.54 -27.67 -17.03
CA ALA A 14 -4.35 -27.57 -16.20
C ALA A 14 -4.02 -26.09 -15.94
N PRO A 15 -3.58 -25.73 -14.73
CA PRO A 15 -3.13 -24.38 -14.41
C PRO A 15 -2.08 -23.89 -15.42
N GLN A 16 -2.24 -22.66 -15.90
CA GLN A 16 -1.33 -22.04 -16.86
C GLN A 16 -0.59 -20.86 -16.24
N THR A 17 0.53 -20.49 -16.85
CA THR A 17 1.28 -19.28 -16.49
C THR A 17 1.36 -18.38 -17.71
N PHE A 18 0.82 -17.18 -17.57
CA PHE A 18 0.86 -16.12 -18.56
C PHE A 18 1.90 -15.09 -18.16
N THR A 19 2.77 -14.70 -19.09
CA THR A 19 3.76 -13.64 -18.82
C THR A 19 3.40 -12.40 -19.62
N VAL A 20 3.18 -11.29 -18.95
CA VAL A 20 2.93 -9.99 -19.59
C VAL A 20 4.21 -9.51 -20.26
N THR A 21 4.13 -9.15 -21.54
CA THR A 21 5.30 -8.78 -22.36
C THR A 21 5.28 -7.31 -22.81
N LYS A 22 4.12 -6.62 -22.69
CA LYS A 22 3.97 -5.19 -23.01
C LYS A 22 3.25 -4.43 -21.90
N THR A 23 3.55 -3.14 -21.79
CA THR A 23 2.90 -2.26 -20.79
C THR A 23 1.68 -1.52 -21.33
N VAL A 24 1.44 -1.60 -22.64
CA VAL A 24 0.30 -0.97 -23.29
C VAL A 24 -0.95 -1.80 -23.04
N ASP A 25 -2.04 -1.14 -22.67
CA ASP A 25 -3.35 -1.77 -22.46
C ASP A 25 -4.01 -2.06 -23.83
N THR A 26 -4.20 -3.33 -24.13
CA THR A 26 -4.84 -3.82 -25.36
C THR A 26 -5.75 -5.00 -25.05
N ALA A 27 -6.75 -5.24 -25.91
CA ALA A 27 -7.73 -6.31 -25.78
C ALA A 27 -7.99 -6.94 -27.17
N ASP A 28 -6.95 -7.52 -27.79
CA ASP A 28 -7.09 -8.20 -29.09
C ASP A 28 -7.55 -9.66 -28.95
N GLY A 29 -7.71 -10.13 -27.71
CA GLY A 29 -8.23 -11.47 -27.39
C GLY A 29 -7.18 -12.58 -27.34
N VAL A 30 -5.89 -12.26 -27.51
CA VAL A 30 -4.81 -13.27 -27.53
C VAL A 30 -3.64 -12.84 -26.64
N CYS A 31 -3.34 -13.62 -25.60
CA CYS A 31 -2.09 -13.49 -24.85
C CYS A 31 -0.99 -14.32 -25.53
N GLY A 32 -0.31 -13.73 -26.51
CA GLY A 32 0.75 -14.36 -27.29
C GLY A 32 2.12 -13.76 -26.99
N VAL A 33 2.90 -13.49 -28.04
CA VAL A 33 4.24 -12.89 -27.94
C VAL A 33 4.22 -11.42 -27.50
N ASP A 34 3.08 -10.74 -27.62
CA ASP A 34 2.86 -9.34 -27.25
C ASP A 34 1.69 -9.17 -26.25
N CYS A 35 1.66 -9.98 -25.22
CA CYS A 35 0.61 -10.08 -24.22
C CYS A 35 0.56 -8.85 -23.28
N SER A 36 -0.57 -8.12 -23.24
CA SER A 36 -0.86 -7.09 -22.25
C SER A 36 -1.37 -7.71 -20.94
N LEU A 37 -1.47 -6.90 -19.87
CA LEU A 37 -2.04 -7.36 -18.60
C LEU A 37 -3.52 -7.76 -18.76
N ARG A 38 -4.31 -6.99 -19.50
CA ARG A 38 -5.72 -7.28 -19.78
C ARG A 38 -5.88 -8.58 -20.59
N GLU A 39 -5.06 -8.79 -21.60
CA GLU A 39 -5.07 -10.02 -22.40
C GLU A 39 -4.68 -11.24 -21.56
N ALA A 40 -3.71 -11.09 -20.64
CA ALA A 40 -3.33 -12.16 -19.72
C ALA A 40 -4.50 -12.54 -18.77
N ILE A 41 -5.23 -11.55 -18.23
CA ILE A 41 -6.40 -11.79 -17.41
C ILE A 41 -7.55 -12.41 -18.23
N SER A 42 -7.79 -11.95 -19.45
CA SER A 42 -8.80 -12.56 -20.32
C SER A 42 -8.48 -14.01 -20.64
N ALA A 43 -7.20 -14.34 -20.86
CA ALA A 43 -6.75 -15.70 -21.08
C ALA A 43 -6.91 -16.58 -19.83
N ALA A 44 -6.57 -16.06 -18.65
CA ALA A 44 -6.79 -16.74 -17.37
C ALA A 44 -8.28 -16.97 -17.10
N ASN A 45 -9.14 -15.96 -17.27
CA ASN A 45 -10.58 -16.11 -17.14
C ASN A 45 -11.21 -17.16 -18.07
N ALA A 46 -10.56 -17.43 -19.21
CA ALA A 46 -11.00 -18.42 -20.20
C ALA A 46 -10.44 -19.84 -19.93
N ASN A 47 -9.41 -19.99 -19.10
CA ASN A 47 -8.79 -21.25 -18.74
C ASN A 47 -9.25 -21.68 -17.34
N PRO A 48 -10.17 -22.65 -17.18
CA PRO A 48 -10.69 -22.99 -15.88
C PRO A 48 -9.61 -23.49 -14.90
N GLY A 49 -9.51 -22.88 -13.73
CA GLY A 49 -8.60 -23.26 -12.65
C GLY A 49 -7.63 -22.16 -12.23
N ALA A 50 -6.80 -22.47 -11.23
CA ALA A 50 -5.93 -21.48 -10.61
C ALA A 50 -4.71 -21.13 -11.49
N ASP A 51 -4.83 -20.09 -12.28
CA ASP A 51 -3.78 -19.61 -13.17
C ASP A 51 -2.79 -18.64 -12.50
N THR A 52 -1.67 -18.40 -13.17
CA THR A 52 -0.65 -17.46 -12.70
C THR A 52 -0.33 -16.42 -13.78
N ILE A 53 -0.31 -15.15 -13.40
CA ILE A 53 0.17 -14.06 -14.25
C ILE A 53 1.46 -13.51 -13.67
N ILE A 54 2.53 -13.50 -14.47
CA ILE A 54 3.80 -12.83 -14.14
C ILE A 54 3.79 -11.46 -14.76
N LEU A 55 3.90 -10.43 -13.89
CA LEU A 55 3.91 -9.02 -14.28
C LEU A 55 5.30 -8.42 -14.05
N PRO A 56 6.13 -8.24 -15.07
CA PRO A 56 7.47 -7.66 -14.96
C PRO A 56 7.45 -6.23 -14.40
N ALA A 57 8.62 -5.72 -14.00
CA ALA A 57 8.78 -4.33 -13.60
C ALA A 57 8.34 -3.39 -14.73
N GLY A 58 7.47 -2.43 -14.40
CA GLY A 58 6.90 -1.49 -15.37
C GLY A 58 5.71 -0.72 -14.82
N THR A 59 5.24 0.23 -15.61
CA THR A 59 4.00 0.95 -15.36
C THR A 59 2.98 0.51 -16.40
N TYR A 60 1.84 0.03 -15.93
CA TYR A 60 0.76 -0.57 -16.71
C TYR A 60 -0.50 0.31 -16.59
N PRO A 61 -0.62 1.38 -17.38
CA PRO A 61 -1.84 2.18 -17.39
C PRO A 61 -2.95 1.44 -18.11
N LEU A 62 -4.10 1.31 -17.47
CA LEU A 62 -5.34 0.91 -18.13
C LEU A 62 -5.84 2.13 -18.91
N THR A 63 -6.08 1.97 -20.20
CA THR A 63 -6.37 3.09 -21.12
C THR A 63 -7.62 2.89 -21.96
N LEU A 64 -8.17 1.67 -21.96
CA LEU A 64 -9.44 1.41 -22.64
C LEU A 64 -10.57 2.04 -21.83
N THR A 65 -11.39 2.86 -22.50
CA THR A 65 -12.44 3.65 -21.85
C THR A 65 -13.52 2.75 -21.30
N THR A 66 -13.85 2.96 -20.01
CA THR A 66 -14.86 2.14 -19.34
C THR A 66 -16.25 2.30 -19.95
N THR A 67 -16.91 1.18 -20.15
CA THR A 67 -18.34 1.06 -20.44
C THR A 67 -19.12 0.49 -19.25
N LEU A 68 -18.45 0.29 -18.08
CA LEU A 68 -19.00 -0.34 -16.88
C LEU A 68 -19.48 -1.78 -17.15
N GLU A 69 -18.66 -2.51 -17.89
CA GLU A 69 -18.88 -3.91 -18.21
C GLU A 69 -18.10 -4.80 -17.23
N ASP A 70 -18.45 -6.08 -17.16
CA ASP A 70 -17.84 -7.04 -16.24
C ASP A 70 -17.17 -8.20 -16.98
N ASN A 71 -16.62 -8.00 -18.19
CA ASN A 71 -16.02 -9.04 -19.00
C ASN A 71 -14.54 -8.81 -19.34
N ASN A 72 -13.89 -7.85 -18.66
CA ASN A 72 -12.49 -7.45 -18.89
C ASN A 72 -12.21 -6.93 -20.31
N ALA A 73 -13.23 -6.37 -20.99
CA ALA A 73 -13.08 -5.84 -22.34
C ALA A 73 -12.51 -4.41 -22.34
N ASP A 74 -12.88 -3.60 -21.34
CA ASP A 74 -12.38 -2.24 -21.15
C ASP A 74 -12.41 -1.86 -19.64
N GLY A 75 -12.21 -0.61 -19.28
CA GLY A 75 -12.28 -0.15 -17.89
C GLY A 75 -11.29 -0.84 -16.97
N ASP A 76 -11.80 -1.38 -15.87
CA ASP A 76 -11.03 -2.12 -14.87
C ASP A 76 -10.66 -3.55 -15.34
N LEU A 77 -10.00 -4.28 -14.46
CA LEU A 77 -9.58 -5.66 -14.73
C LEU A 77 -10.55 -6.61 -14.02
N ASP A 78 -11.44 -7.23 -14.76
CA ASP A 78 -12.42 -8.19 -14.27
C ASP A 78 -11.82 -9.57 -14.12
N ILE A 79 -11.72 -10.06 -12.88
CA ILE A 79 -11.19 -11.39 -12.57
C ILE A 79 -12.35 -12.30 -12.16
N ARG A 80 -12.56 -13.38 -12.91
CA ARG A 80 -13.70 -14.28 -12.78
C ARG A 80 -13.34 -15.73 -12.44
N ASP A 81 -12.06 -16.06 -12.44
CA ASP A 81 -11.55 -17.38 -12.08
C ASP A 81 -10.38 -17.25 -11.12
N ASP A 82 -9.99 -18.33 -10.48
CA ASP A 82 -8.90 -18.37 -9.51
C ASP A 82 -7.58 -17.91 -10.16
N LEU A 83 -6.96 -16.90 -9.58
CA LEU A 83 -5.79 -16.26 -10.19
C LEU A 83 -4.73 -15.89 -9.16
N THR A 84 -3.47 -16.10 -9.53
CA THR A 84 -2.31 -15.52 -8.82
C THR A 84 -1.60 -14.52 -9.73
N LEU A 85 -1.60 -13.22 -9.37
CA LEU A 85 -0.86 -12.16 -10.05
C LEU A 85 0.39 -11.82 -9.25
N ILE A 86 1.57 -11.98 -9.88
CA ILE A 86 2.87 -11.76 -9.26
C ILE A 86 3.60 -10.64 -9.98
N GLY A 87 3.70 -9.48 -9.33
CA GLY A 87 4.53 -8.36 -9.78
C GLY A 87 6.00 -8.50 -9.36
N ALA A 88 6.87 -7.78 -10.03
CA ALA A 88 8.30 -7.77 -9.74
C ALA A 88 8.68 -6.96 -8.47
N GLY A 89 7.69 -6.44 -7.74
CA GLY A 89 7.82 -5.66 -6.51
C GLY A 89 7.01 -4.37 -6.55
N ALA A 90 6.41 -4.00 -5.42
CA ALA A 90 5.53 -2.82 -5.34
C ALA A 90 6.24 -1.51 -5.71
N ALA A 91 7.56 -1.42 -5.51
CA ALA A 91 8.34 -0.25 -5.88
C ALA A 91 8.59 -0.13 -7.40
N THR A 92 8.52 -1.24 -8.13
CA THR A 92 8.92 -1.33 -9.54
C THR A 92 7.78 -1.66 -10.49
N THR A 93 6.67 -2.20 -9.99
CA THR A 93 5.51 -2.61 -10.78
C THR A 93 4.28 -1.82 -10.35
N THR A 94 3.73 -1.01 -11.25
CA THR A 94 2.54 -0.19 -10.94
C THR A 94 1.47 -0.41 -12.00
N VAL A 95 0.25 -0.76 -11.56
CA VAL A 95 -0.95 -0.76 -12.39
C VAL A 95 -1.76 0.50 -12.06
N ILE A 96 -2.17 1.25 -13.09
CA ILE A 96 -2.89 2.52 -12.93
C ILE A 96 -4.26 2.38 -13.58
N ALA A 97 -5.32 2.66 -12.82
CA ALA A 97 -6.68 2.67 -13.31
C ALA A 97 -6.89 3.67 -14.47
N VAL A 98 -7.82 3.39 -15.35
CA VAL A 98 -8.40 4.39 -16.23
C VAL A 98 -9.20 5.41 -15.41
N SER A 99 -9.34 6.63 -15.90
CA SER A 99 -10.13 7.65 -15.20
C SER A 99 -11.61 7.26 -15.14
N GLY A 100 -12.17 7.25 -13.94
CA GLY A 100 -13.59 6.94 -13.70
C GLY A 100 -13.86 5.46 -13.40
N ASP A 101 -12.81 4.64 -13.26
CA ASP A 101 -12.95 3.24 -12.90
C ASP A 101 -11.90 2.79 -11.88
N ARG A 102 -12.04 1.58 -11.32
CA ARG A 102 -11.10 0.96 -10.39
C ARG A 102 -9.95 0.28 -11.15
N VAL A 103 -9.05 -0.38 -10.43
CA VAL A 103 -7.99 -1.18 -11.05
C VAL A 103 -8.46 -2.62 -11.25
N VAL A 104 -9.12 -3.21 -10.23
CA VAL A 104 -9.48 -4.63 -10.20
C VAL A 104 -10.89 -4.81 -9.65
N HIS A 105 -11.65 -5.67 -10.31
CA HIS A 105 -12.96 -6.17 -9.87
C HIS A 105 -12.94 -7.70 -9.75
N LEU A 106 -13.21 -8.22 -8.57
CA LEU A 106 -13.28 -9.67 -8.32
C LEU A 106 -14.73 -10.14 -8.39
N LEU A 107 -14.99 -11.12 -9.24
CA LEU A 107 -16.31 -11.61 -9.62
C LEU A 107 -16.40 -13.14 -9.54
N ALA A 108 -17.60 -13.68 -9.68
CA ALA A 108 -17.86 -15.10 -9.94
C ALA A 108 -17.28 -16.10 -8.92
N SER A 109 -17.16 -15.72 -7.65
CA SER A 109 -16.61 -16.55 -6.55
C SER A 109 -15.11 -16.90 -6.70
N ALA A 110 -14.36 -16.10 -7.46
CA ALA A 110 -12.92 -16.29 -7.66
C ALA A 110 -12.12 -16.12 -6.36
N THR A 111 -11.04 -16.91 -6.24
CA THR A 111 -9.98 -16.72 -5.23
C THR A 111 -8.77 -16.10 -5.89
N VAL A 112 -8.50 -14.84 -5.57
CA VAL A 112 -7.47 -14.04 -6.24
C VAL A 112 -6.34 -13.70 -5.30
N THR A 113 -5.11 -14.06 -5.66
CA THR A 113 -3.89 -13.64 -4.97
C THR A 113 -3.19 -12.57 -5.80
N ILE A 114 -2.91 -11.42 -5.19
CA ILE A 114 -2.13 -10.33 -5.79
C ILE A 114 -0.94 -10.03 -4.90
N THR A 115 0.27 -10.03 -5.47
CA THR A 115 1.49 -9.77 -4.70
C THR A 115 2.50 -8.94 -5.50
N GLY A 116 3.27 -8.09 -4.79
CA GLY A 116 4.41 -7.37 -5.37
C GLY A 116 4.05 -6.26 -6.35
N VAL A 117 2.93 -5.57 -6.16
CA VAL A 117 2.46 -4.49 -7.06
C VAL A 117 2.01 -3.24 -6.31
N THR A 118 2.13 -2.10 -6.95
CA THR A 118 1.38 -0.90 -6.61
C THR A 118 0.13 -0.81 -7.48
N LEU A 119 -1.05 -0.81 -6.85
CA LEU A 119 -2.33 -0.57 -7.48
C LEU A 119 -2.74 0.88 -7.20
N ARG A 120 -2.92 1.66 -8.26
CA ARG A 120 -3.16 3.11 -8.19
C ARG A 120 -4.46 3.50 -8.85
N GLY A 121 -5.36 4.09 -8.08
CA GLY A 121 -6.56 4.74 -8.62
C GLY A 121 -6.23 6.01 -9.42
N ASN A 122 -7.16 6.43 -10.28
CA ASN A 122 -7.02 7.58 -11.18
C ASN A 122 -8.37 8.29 -11.40
N GLY A 123 -8.91 8.91 -10.35
CA GLY A 123 -10.18 9.62 -10.42
C GLY A 123 -11.27 8.99 -9.56
N ASP A 124 -12.47 9.58 -9.63
CA ASP A 124 -13.62 9.15 -8.85
C ASP A 124 -14.31 7.97 -9.57
N VAL A 125 -14.47 6.86 -8.86
CA VAL A 125 -15.16 5.65 -9.32
C VAL A 125 -16.63 5.74 -8.89
N PRO A 126 -17.59 5.58 -9.80
CA PRO A 126 -18.99 5.43 -9.43
C PRO A 126 -19.20 4.16 -8.58
N GLY A 127 -19.75 4.31 -7.37
CA GLY A 127 -20.02 3.17 -6.49
C GLY A 127 -18.93 2.93 -5.44
N SER A 128 -18.35 1.75 -5.44
CA SER A 128 -17.47 1.25 -4.36
C SER A 128 -16.15 0.68 -4.87
N GLY A 129 -15.15 0.62 -3.97
CA GLY A 129 -13.86 0.02 -4.28
C GLY A 129 -13.05 0.83 -5.28
N GLY A 130 -12.51 1.99 -4.84
CA GLY A 130 -11.79 2.91 -5.74
C GLY A 130 -10.51 2.36 -6.37
N VAL A 131 -9.99 1.26 -5.84
CA VAL A 131 -8.88 0.50 -6.43
C VAL A 131 -9.27 -0.95 -6.63
N ILE A 132 -9.87 -1.60 -5.62
CA ILE A 132 -10.31 -2.99 -5.69
C ILE A 132 -11.73 -3.11 -5.15
N LEU A 133 -12.60 -3.80 -5.89
CA LEU A 133 -13.89 -4.27 -5.40
C LEU A 133 -13.86 -5.80 -5.26
N VAL A 134 -14.18 -6.27 -4.07
CA VAL A 134 -14.28 -7.71 -3.73
C VAL A 134 -15.76 -8.04 -3.56
N GLU A 135 -16.35 -8.68 -4.58
CA GLU A 135 -17.78 -9.01 -4.62
C GLU A 135 -18.15 -10.21 -3.72
N PRO A 136 -19.43 -10.36 -3.35
CA PRO A 136 -19.89 -11.48 -2.54
C PRO A 136 -19.48 -12.84 -3.10
N GLY A 137 -18.98 -13.70 -2.21
CA GLY A 137 -18.53 -15.05 -2.55
C GLY A 137 -17.09 -15.11 -3.06
N THR A 138 -16.42 -13.98 -3.29
CA THR A 138 -15.02 -13.95 -3.74
C THR A 138 -14.05 -13.85 -2.56
N SER A 139 -12.79 -14.20 -2.81
CA SER A 139 -11.70 -14.12 -1.82
C SER A 139 -10.49 -13.39 -2.41
N LEU A 140 -10.02 -12.35 -1.71
CA LEU A 140 -8.81 -11.63 -2.04
C LEU A 140 -7.67 -12.01 -1.07
N ILE A 141 -6.50 -12.33 -1.60
CA ILE A 141 -5.25 -12.43 -0.84
C ILE A 141 -4.30 -11.37 -1.40
N LEU A 142 -4.06 -10.30 -0.64
CA LEU A 142 -3.21 -9.19 -1.07
C LEU A 142 -1.95 -9.14 -0.19
N ARG A 143 -0.77 -9.25 -0.83
CA ARG A 143 0.51 -9.25 -0.13
C ARG A 143 1.53 -8.32 -0.76
N ASP A 144 2.47 -7.83 0.04
CA ASP A 144 3.66 -7.09 -0.42
C ASP A 144 3.34 -6.01 -1.45
N SER A 145 2.21 -5.31 -1.27
CA SER A 145 1.61 -4.42 -2.28
C SER A 145 1.22 -3.07 -1.69
N VAL A 146 1.04 -2.08 -2.56
CA VAL A 146 0.60 -0.74 -2.19
C VAL A 146 -0.74 -0.44 -2.88
N VAL A 147 -1.72 0.01 -2.10
CA VAL A 147 -3.03 0.49 -2.58
C VAL A 147 -3.10 1.99 -2.36
N ARG A 148 -3.18 2.78 -3.44
CA ARG A 148 -3.11 4.23 -3.31
C ARG A 148 -3.96 5.01 -4.28
N ASN A 149 -4.32 6.23 -3.85
CA ASN A 149 -5.02 7.24 -4.65
C ASN A 149 -6.36 6.78 -5.24
N GLY A 150 -6.96 5.74 -4.69
CA GLY A 150 -8.31 5.31 -5.06
C GLY A 150 -9.36 6.29 -4.54
N ARG A 151 -10.45 6.46 -5.29
CA ARG A 151 -11.57 7.32 -4.93
C ARG A 151 -12.88 6.66 -5.29
N ALA A 152 -13.81 6.54 -4.32
CA ALA A 152 -15.12 5.92 -4.54
C ALA A 152 -16.17 6.43 -3.53
N GLY A 153 -17.39 5.98 -3.66
CA GLY A 153 -18.44 6.22 -2.66
C GLY A 153 -18.10 5.58 -1.32
N ARG A 154 -17.72 4.29 -1.32
CA ARG A 154 -17.21 3.52 -0.19
C ARG A 154 -15.93 2.79 -0.58
N GLY A 155 -15.08 2.51 0.43
CA GLY A 155 -13.81 1.83 0.18
C GLY A 155 -12.95 2.57 -0.84
N GLY A 156 -12.46 3.76 -0.49
CA GLY A 156 -11.62 4.54 -1.40
C GLY A 156 -10.45 3.74 -1.96
N GLY A 157 -9.82 2.89 -1.12
CA GLY A 157 -8.87 1.86 -1.57
C GLY A 157 -9.60 0.58 -1.95
N ILE A 158 -10.12 -0.16 -0.97
CA ILE A 158 -10.76 -1.47 -1.15
C ILE A 158 -12.16 -1.47 -0.52
N GLU A 159 -13.14 -2.04 -1.22
CA GLU A 159 -14.42 -2.47 -0.67
C GLU A 159 -14.44 -4.00 -0.60
N VAL A 160 -14.77 -4.56 0.58
CA VAL A 160 -15.07 -5.98 0.76
C VAL A 160 -16.54 -6.11 1.06
N LEU A 161 -17.29 -6.57 0.05
CA LEU A 161 -18.76 -6.51 0.02
C LEU A 161 -19.36 -7.88 0.28
N GLY A 162 -20.10 -8.01 1.38
CA GLY A 162 -20.99 -9.16 1.59
C GLY A 162 -22.31 -8.97 0.86
N ASN A 163 -23.05 -10.05 0.69
CA ASN A 163 -24.33 -10.05 -0.03
C ASN A 163 -25.56 -9.66 0.83
N GLY A 164 -25.34 -9.28 2.09
CA GLY A 164 -26.45 -8.99 3.02
C GLY A 164 -27.26 -10.21 3.47
N VAL A 165 -26.88 -11.43 3.06
CA VAL A 165 -27.49 -12.71 3.44
C VAL A 165 -26.37 -13.72 3.73
N ASN A 166 -26.37 -14.31 4.91
CA ASN A 166 -25.35 -15.29 5.32
C ASN A 166 -25.50 -16.62 4.53
N PRO A 167 -24.41 -17.37 4.17
CA PRO A 167 -23.01 -17.22 4.64
C PRO A 167 -22.02 -16.78 3.57
N ALA A 168 -22.40 -16.40 2.38
CA ALA A 168 -21.48 -16.13 1.28
C ALA A 168 -21.03 -14.65 1.24
N GLY A 169 -20.34 -14.19 2.29
CA GLY A 169 -19.66 -12.89 2.28
C GLY A 169 -18.39 -12.91 1.43
N ALA A 170 -17.91 -11.73 1.06
CA ALA A 170 -16.56 -11.59 0.53
C ALA A 170 -15.53 -11.69 1.65
N ASN A 171 -14.35 -12.20 1.33
CA ASN A 171 -13.24 -12.31 2.28
C ASN A 171 -11.98 -11.64 1.73
N ALA A 172 -11.19 -11.00 2.62
CA ALA A 172 -9.88 -10.52 2.23
C ALA A 172 -8.83 -10.83 3.30
N THR A 173 -7.69 -11.37 2.87
CA THR A 173 -6.48 -11.52 3.68
C THR A 173 -5.43 -10.55 3.17
N ILE A 174 -5.03 -9.61 4.00
CA ILE A 174 -4.15 -8.50 3.63
C ILE A 174 -2.90 -8.54 4.52
N GLU A 175 -1.73 -8.70 3.91
CA GLU A 175 -0.48 -8.91 4.62
C GLU A 175 0.66 -8.09 4.01
N ARG A 176 1.39 -7.34 4.81
CA ARG A 176 2.51 -6.46 4.40
C ARG A 176 2.11 -5.47 3.31
N VAL A 177 0.97 -4.81 3.49
CA VAL A 177 0.37 -3.87 2.53
C VAL A 177 0.37 -2.45 3.11
N THR A 178 0.52 -1.48 2.23
CA THR A 178 0.38 -0.06 2.57
C THR A 178 -0.81 0.55 1.84
N PHE A 179 -1.70 1.19 2.61
CA PHE A 179 -2.80 2.00 2.09
C PHE A 179 -2.49 3.48 2.29
N THR A 180 -2.49 4.28 1.22
CA THR A 180 -2.20 5.71 1.34
C THR A 180 -2.89 6.56 0.26
N GLY A 181 -3.37 7.73 0.66
CA GLY A 181 -3.97 8.70 -0.25
C GLY A 181 -5.30 8.25 -0.85
N ASN A 182 -5.96 7.22 -0.29
CA ASN A 182 -7.26 6.80 -0.75
C ASN A 182 -8.37 7.65 -0.11
N ARG A 183 -9.46 7.90 -0.84
CA ARG A 183 -10.58 8.70 -0.38
C ARG A 183 -11.92 8.04 -0.67
N ALA A 184 -12.76 7.89 0.34
CA ALA A 184 -14.16 7.55 0.18
C ALA A 184 -15.03 8.82 0.29
N ALA A 185 -16.07 8.93 -0.52
CA ALA A 185 -17.05 10.02 -0.34
C ALA A 185 -17.90 9.79 0.92
N SER A 186 -18.02 8.54 1.38
CA SER A 186 -18.77 8.22 2.60
C SER A 186 -17.99 7.38 3.60
N LEU A 187 -17.72 6.11 3.35
CA LEU A 187 -17.24 5.15 4.35
C LEU A 187 -15.94 4.46 3.95
N GLY A 188 -14.98 4.40 4.87
CA GLY A 188 -13.75 3.64 4.71
C GLY A 188 -12.80 4.22 3.67
N GLY A 189 -12.05 5.27 4.02
CA GLY A 189 -11.11 5.91 3.09
C GLY A 189 -10.10 4.94 2.50
N ALA A 190 -9.47 4.09 3.33
CA ALA A 190 -8.62 3.01 2.85
C ALA A 190 -9.42 1.74 2.58
N LEU A 191 -10.24 1.30 3.55
CA LEU A 191 -10.91 0.01 3.52
C LEU A 191 -12.34 0.13 4.07
N SER A 192 -13.30 -0.34 3.30
CA SER A 192 -14.68 -0.55 3.75
C SER A 192 -14.98 -2.05 3.78
N VAL A 193 -15.54 -2.52 4.90
CA VAL A 193 -16.04 -3.89 5.09
C VAL A 193 -17.54 -3.80 5.31
N PHE A 194 -18.30 -4.26 4.34
CA PHE A 194 -19.72 -3.92 4.25
C PHE A 194 -20.60 -5.16 4.06
N ASN A 195 -21.79 -5.15 4.68
CA ASN A 195 -22.86 -6.15 4.48
C ASN A 195 -22.45 -7.62 4.63
N GLY A 196 -21.59 -7.94 5.59
CA GLY A 196 -21.14 -9.29 5.87
C GLY A 196 -19.80 -9.66 5.24
N GLY A 197 -19.02 -8.68 4.82
CA GLY A 197 -17.59 -8.89 4.46
C GLY A 197 -16.76 -9.27 5.69
N ASP A 198 -15.69 -10.02 5.49
CA ASP A 198 -14.71 -10.40 6.53
C ASP A 198 -13.28 -10.12 6.07
N VAL A 199 -12.48 -9.43 6.90
CA VAL A 199 -11.12 -9.03 6.55
C VAL A 199 -10.14 -9.35 7.66
N SER A 200 -9.01 -9.93 7.28
CA SER A 200 -7.86 -10.14 8.17
C SER A 200 -6.67 -9.30 7.69
N LEU A 201 -6.13 -8.46 8.58
CA LEU A 201 -4.97 -7.62 8.31
C LEU A 201 -3.81 -8.02 9.23
N THR A 202 -2.63 -8.25 8.65
CA THR A 202 -1.40 -8.53 9.41
C THR A 202 -0.23 -7.73 8.85
N ASN A 203 0.48 -7.00 9.71
CA ASN A 203 1.61 -6.16 9.29
C ASN A 203 1.21 -5.16 8.19
N VAL A 204 0.22 -4.32 8.45
CA VAL A 204 -0.35 -3.38 7.47
C VAL A 204 -0.22 -1.95 7.97
N THR A 205 0.20 -1.05 7.08
CA THR A 205 0.22 0.40 7.32
C THR A 205 -0.94 1.09 6.59
N ILE A 206 -1.77 1.81 7.32
CA ILE A 206 -2.91 2.60 6.81
C ILE A 206 -2.69 4.05 7.21
N THR A 207 -2.33 4.90 6.26
CA THR A 207 -1.97 6.30 6.56
C THR A 207 -2.34 7.27 5.44
N GLY A 208 -2.81 8.45 5.83
CA GLY A 208 -3.12 9.52 4.88
C GLY A 208 -4.33 9.22 4.00
N ASN A 209 -5.29 8.42 4.47
CA ASN A 209 -6.54 8.17 3.78
C ASN A 209 -7.66 9.02 4.38
N SER A 210 -8.73 9.26 3.62
CA SER A 210 -9.85 10.08 4.12
C SER A 210 -11.23 9.57 3.70
N ALA A 211 -12.22 9.90 4.51
CA ALA A 211 -13.63 9.66 4.22
C ALA A 211 -14.46 10.92 4.46
N GLY A 212 -15.42 11.20 3.57
CA GLY A 212 -16.40 12.29 3.79
C GLY A 212 -17.26 12.05 5.02
N ASN A 213 -17.54 10.79 5.33
CA ASN A 213 -18.22 10.44 6.58
C ASN A 213 -17.22 9.67 7.48
N SER A 214 -17.49 8.41 7.78
CA SER A 214 -16.83 7.67 8.86
C SER A 214 -15.73 6.72 8.39
N GLY A 215 -14.74 6.51 9.26
CA GLY A 215 -13.63 5.58 9.03
C GLY A 215 -12.67 6.07 7.96
N GLY A 216 -11.95 7.16 8.24
CA GLY A 216 -10.91 7.66 7.31
C GLY A 216 -9.90 6.58 6.93
N GLY A 217 -9.50 5.72 7.88
CA GLY A 217 -8.77 4.48 7.63
C GLY A 217 -9.73 3.34 7.27
N ILE A 218 -10.42 2.77 8.25
CA ILE A 218 -11.26 1.58 8.12
C ILE A 218 -12.70 1.90 8.56
N SER A 219 -13.68 1.47 7.77
CA SER A 219 -15.08 1.40 8.19
C SER A 219 -15.59 -0.04 8.13
N VAL A 220 -16.19 -0.51 9.22
CA VAL A 220 -16.90 -1.81 9.30
C VAL A 220 -18.37 -1.54 9.54
N SER A 221 -19.20 -1.79 8.53
CA SER A 221 -20.57 -1.29 8.52
C SER A 221 -21.54 -2.23 7.79
N LEU A 222 -22.81 -1.88 7.82
CA LEU A 222 -23.88 -2.60 7.14
C LEU A 222 -24.96 -1.62 6.64
N ASP A 223 -25.78 -2.07 5.71
CA ASP A 223 -26.98 -1.36 5.29
C ASP A 223 -28.10 -1.58 6.32
N GLN A 224 -28.58 -0.50 6.94
CA GLN A 224 -29.63 -0.53 7.95
C GLN A 224 -31.01 -0.93 7.39
N ALA A 225 -31.17 -0.94 6.08
CA ALA A 225 -32.43 -1.38 5.45
C ALA A 225 -32.55 -2.92 5.41
N LEU A 226 -31.47 -3.66 5.68
CA LEU A 226 -31.48 -5.11 5.68
C LEU A 226 -32.13 -5.67 6.95
N ILE A 227 -32.90 -6.74 6.79
CA ILE A 227 -33.49 -7.47 7.91
C ILE A 227 -32.54 -8.61 8.27
N ASN A 228 -32.02 -8.62 9.52
CA ASN A 228 -31.04 -9.58 10.01
C ASN A 228 -29.78 -9.69 9.09
N PRO A 229 -29.09 -8.58 8.81
CA PRO A 229 -27.90 -8.62 7.96
C PRO A 229 -26.80 -9.46 8.62
N PRO A 230 -25.93 -10.10 7.83
CA PRO A 230 -24.77 -10.78 8.36
C PRO A 230 -23.80 -9.76 8.95
N LYS A 231 -23.07 -10.19 9.97
CA LYS A 231 -22.05 -9.39 10.65
C LYS A 231 -20.86 -9.15 9.73
N SER A 232 -20.48 -7.89 9.56
CA SER A 232 -19.18 -7.52 8.97
C SER A 232 -18.09 -7.58 10.03
N ALA A 233 -16.90 -8.08 9.68
CA ALA A 233 -15.80 -8.25 10.62
C ALA A 233 -14.44 -7.82 10.05
N ALA A 234 -13.59 -7.27 10.92
CA ALA A 234 -12.19 -7.03 10.63
C ALA A 234 -11.32 -7.48 11.81
N THR A 235 -10.28 -8.28 11.54
CA THR A 235 -9.32 -8.72 12.54
C THR A 235 -7.95 -8.14 12.19
N LEU A 236 -7.35 -7.39 13.13
CA LEU A 236 -6.11 -6.65 12.95
C LEU A 236 -5.05 -7.19 13.89
N ASN A 237 -3.89 -7.56 13.34
CA ASN A 237 -2.71 -7.96 14.11
C ASN A 237 -1.46 -7.22 13.59
N ASN A 238 -0.76 -6.52 14.47
CA ASN A 238 0.41 -5.71 14.09
C ASN A 238 0.08 -4.69 12.97
N VAL A 239 -1.00 -3.91 13.14
CA VAL A 239 -1.44 -2.90 12.16
C VAL A 239 -1.14 -1.50 12.68
N THR A 240 -0.69 -0.61 11.80
CA THR A 240 -0.48 0.82 12.10
C THR A 240 -1.50 1.67 11.35
N ILE A 241 -2.40 2.35 12.07
CA ILE A 241 -3.47 3.21 11.53
C ILE A 241 -3.23 4.63 12.03
N VAL A 242 -2.64 5.49 11.18
CA VAL A 242 -2.23 6.84 11.60
C VAL A 242 -2.51 7.88 10.53
N ARG A 243 -2.83 9.11 10.93
CA ARG A 243 -3.05 10.27 10.05
C ARG A 243 -4.12 10.03 8.97
N ASN A 244 -5.13 9.25 9.29
CA ASN A 244 -6.32 9.16 8.46
C ASN A 244 -7.38 10.16 8.94
N THR A 245 -8.32 10.53 8.09
CA THR A 245 -9.26 11.63 8.35
C THR A 245 -10.69 11.20 8.07
N ALA A 246 -11.58 11.36 9.06
CA ALA A 246 -13.04 11.31 8.88
C ALA A 246 -13.61 12.72 8.71
N ASP A 247 -14.84 12.81 8.17
CA ASP A 247 -15.56 14.07 7.91
C ASP A 247 -14.67 15.10 7.17
N ASP A 248 -14.02 14.65 6.09
CA ASP A 248 -13.09 15.50 5.34
C ASP A 248 -13.79 16.61 4.57
N ASP A 249 -15.11 16.53 4.40
CA ASP A 249 -15.97 17.56 3.82
C ASP A 249 -16.59 18.51 4.87
N ARG A 250 -16.38 18.24 6.17
CA ARG A 250 -16.78 19.07 7.33
C ARG A 250 -18.27 19.33 7.41
N ASN A 251 -19.08 18.32 7.11
CA ASN A 251 -20.53 18.44 7.14
C ASN A 251 -21.17 17.99 8.46
N ASP A 252 -20.36 17.64 9.49
CA ASP A 252 -20.78 17.10 10.80
C ASP A 252 -21.39 15.70 10.72
N ILE A 253 -21.11 14.96 9.65
CA ILE A 253 -21.63 13.62 9.42
C ILE A 253 -20.43 12.67 9.25
N GLY A 254 -19.85 12.24 10.35
CA GLY A 254 -18.75 11.28 10.28
C GLY A 254 -18.03 11.17 11.60
N GLU A 255 -17.38 10.04 11.79
CA GLU A 255 -16.70 9.73 13.06
C GLU A 255 -15.64 8.64 12.81
N GLY A 256 -14.63 8.60 13.71
CA GLY A 256 -13.57 7.60 13.67
C GLY A 256 -12.59 7.81 12.53
N GLY A 257 -11.74 8.84 12.64
CA GLY A 257 -10.72 9.13 11.63
C GLY A 257 -9.82 7.93 11.30
N GLY A 258 -9.46 7.14 12.32
CA GLY A 258 -8.76 5.87 12.15
C GLY A 258 -9.71 4.74 11.79
N VAL A 259 -10.60 4.37 12.71
CA VAL A 259 -11.50 3.22 12.62
C VAL A 259 -12.91 3.59 13.04
N SER A 260 -13.90 3.25 12.24
CA SER A 260 -15.32 3.37 12.59
C SER A 260 -16.01 2.02 12.51
N VAL A 261 -16.78 1.69 13.55
CA VAL A 261 -17.60 0.48 13.61
C VAL A 261 -19.06 0.88 13.74
N ARG A 262 -19.89 0.47 12.78
CA ARG A 262 -21.32 0.72 12.90
C ARG A 262 -21.96 -0.36 13.76
N VAL A 263 -22.65 0.07 14.79
CA VAL A 263 -23.45 -0.79 15.68
C VAL A 263 -24.91 -0.55 15.37
N ASP A 264 -25.66 -1.61 15.19
CA ASP A 264 -27.09 -1.63 14.98
C ASP A 264 -27.77 -2.42 16.11
N ALA A 265 -29.07 -2.19 16.35
CA ALA A 265 -29.79 -2.87 17.41
C ALA A 265 -29.90 -4.40 17.22
N GLN A 266 -29.70 -4.89 16.00
CA GLN A 266 -29.85 -6.31 15.63
C GLN A 266 -28.51 -6.99 15.39
N VAL A 267 -27.47 -6.24 14.91
CA VAL A 267 -26.16 -6.79 14.55
C VAL A 267 -25.04 -5.88 15.05
N ILE A 268 -24.11 -6.46 15.78
CA ILE A 268 -22.89 -5.78 16.20
C ILE A 268 -21.77 -6.20 15.25
N ASN A 269 -21.42 -5.31 14.31
CA ASN A 269 -20.20 -5.46 13.51
C ASN A 269 -18.99 -5.52 14.44
N GLN A 270 -17.91 -6.16 14.00
CA GLN A 270 -16.79 -6.45 14.89
C GLN A 270 -15.45 -6.00 14.31
N VAL A 271 -14.70 -5.25 15.10
CA VAL A 271 -13.27 -5.01 14.86
C VAL A 271 -12.50 -5.57 16.04
N ARG A 272 -11.61 -6.54 15.78
CA ARG A 272 -10.71 -7.16 16.75
C ARG A 272 -9.30 -6.64 16.56
N LEU A 273 -8.66 -6.24 17.64
CA LEU A 273 -7.35 -5.61 17.62
C LEU A 273 -6.35 -6.37 18.51
N ARG A 274 -5.16 -6.65 17.99
CA ARG A 274 -4.01 -7.12 18.76
C ARG A 274 -2.74 -6.46 18.24
N ASN A 275 -1.85 -6.07 19.14
CA ASN A 275 -0.57 -5.43 18.79
C ASN A 275 -0.74 -4.27 17.79
N THR A 276 -1.84 -3.55 17.85
CA THR A 276 -2.25 -2.58 16.83
C THR A 276 -2.16 -1.16 17.36
N ILE A 277 -1.72 -0.24 16.50
CA ILE A 277 -1.65 1.20 16.77
C ILE A 277 -2.79 1.91 16.04
N ILE A 278 -3.58 2.70 16.77
CA ILE A 278 -4.52 3.68 16.24
C ILE A 278 -4.17 5.02 16.87
N SER A 279 -3.50 5.91 16.12
CA SER A 279 -2.91 7.12 16.70
C SER A 279 -2.86 8.27 15.70
N ASP A 280 -3.04 9.48 16.19
CA ASP A 280 -2.86 10.72 15.44
C ASP A 280 -3.71 10.80 14.15
N ASN A 281 -4.89 10.15 14.16
CA ASN A 281 -5.90 10.34 13.14
C ASN A 281 -6.73 11.60 13.43
N ALA A 282 -7.53 12.04 12.49
CA ALA A 282 -8.33 13.25 12.59
C ALA A 282 -9.80 12.98 12.26
N ASP A 283 -10.66 13.70 12.94
CA ASP A 283 -12.06 13.89 12.61
C ASP A 283 -12.25 15.40 12.46
N LEU A 284 -12.68 15.85 11.30
CA LEU A 284 -12.81 17.28 10.98
C LEU A 284 -14.20 17.83 11.22
N SER A 285 -15.04 17.10 11.98
CA SER A 285 -16.37 17.56 12.38
C SER A 285 -16.29 18.96 13.02
N PRO A 286 -17.04 19.94 12.52
CA PRO A 286 -17.04 21.30 13.07
C PRO A 286 -17.62 21.38 14.48
N THR A 287 -18.49 20.44 14.88
CA THR A 287 -19.06 20.40 16.23
C THR A 287 -18.13 19.64 17.18
N PRO A 288 -17.50 20.27 18.18
CA PRO A 288 -16.50 19.62 19.05
C PRO A 288 -16.97 18.37 19.76
N ALA A 289 -18.28 18.28 20.11
CA ALA A 289 -18.87 17.11 20.77
C ALA A 289 -18.97 15.87 19.86
N ARG A 290 -18.73 16.01 18.55
CA ARG A 290 -18.75 14.95 17.55
C ARG A 290 -17.37 14.51 17.10
N VAL A 291 -16.30 15.15 17.58
CA VAL A 291 -14.94 14.86 17.16
C VAL A 291 -14.43 13.55 17.79
N ASN A 292 -14.33 12.50 16.97
CA ASN A 292 -13.84 11.17 17.36
C ASN A 292 -12.66 10.76 16.47
N PRO A 293 -11.44 11.24 16.75
CA PRO A 293 -10.35 11.20 15.77
C PRO A 293 -9.80 9.81 15.51
N ASP A 294 -9.58 8.99 16.53
CA ASP A 294 -8.91 7.70 16.32
C ASP A 294 -9.90 6.57 16.07
N CYS A 295 -10.99 6.52 16.81
CA CYS A 295 -11.96 5.44 16.65
C CYS A 295 -13.39 5.84 17.07
N PHE A 296 -14.36 5.07 16.61
CA PHE A 296 -15.77 5.26 16.95
C PHE A 296 -16.48 3.92 17.19
N ASN A 297 -17.33 3.85 18.24
CA ASN A 297 -18.06 2.69 18.71
C ASN A 297 -17.18 1.56 19.30
N ILE A 298 -17.64 0.32 19.22
CA ILE A 298 -17.08 -0.81 19.98
C ILE A 298 -15.88 -1.42 19.25
N LEU A 299 -14.74 -1.46 19.91
CA LEU A 299 -13.55 -2.19 19.50
C LEU A 299 -13.29 -3.34 20.49
N GLU A 300 -13.14 -4.56 19.97
CA GLU A 300 -12.77 -5.74 20.78
C GLU A 300 -11.25 -5.86 20.83
N SER A 301 -10.66 -5.53 21.96
CA SER A 301 -9.24 -5.73 22.20
C SER A 301 -8.94 -7.19 22.51
N LEU A 302 -7.92 -7.71 21.86
CA LEU A 302 -7.28 -8.99 22.17
C LEU A 302 -5.97 -8.80 22.97
N GLY A 303 -5.72 -7.57 23.43
CA GLY A 303 -4.57 -7.17 24.21
C GLY A 303 -3.49 -6.42 23.41
N TYR A 304 -2.66 -5.66 24.10
CA TYR A 304 -1.45 -5.00 23.60
C TYR A 304 -1.70 -4.05 22.41
N ASN A 305 -2.68 -3.16 22.55
CA ASN A 305 -2.97 -2.14 21.55
C ASN A 305 -2.64 -0.74 22.06
N LEU A 306 -2.23 0.16 21.19
CA LEU A 306 -2.09 1.57 21.49
C LEU A 306 -3.19 2.36 20.79
N ILE A 307 -4.03 3.06 21.56
CA ILE A 307 -5.09 3.95 21.09
C ILE A 307 -4.86 5.33 21.68
N HIS A 308 -4.49 6.30 20.85
CA HIS A 308 -4.09 7.62 21.35
C HIS A 308 -5.28 8.39 21.91
N ARG A 309 -6.39 8.45 21.17
CA ARG A 309 -7.60 9.15 21.62
C ARG A 309 -8.79 8.19 21.54
N ASP A 310 -9.25 7.76 22.68
CA ASP A 310 -10.38 6.82 22.82
C ASP A 310 -11.76 7.52 22.89
N THR A 311 -11.81 8.83 22.64
CA THR A 311 -13.06 9.58 22.53
C THR A 311 -13.95 8.93 21.47
N GLY A 312 -15.19 8.58 21.82
CA GLY A 312 -16.13 7.90 20.94
C GLY A 312 -15.96 6.38 20.85
N CYS A 313 -14.90 5.80 21.41
CA CYS A 313 -14.68 4.36 21.42
C CYS A 313 -15.09 3.71 22.74
N THR A 314 -15.62 2.51 22.65
CA THR A 314 -15.79 1.59 23.76
C THR A 314 -14.90 0.38 23.54
N ILE A 315 -13.82 0.25 24.33
CA ILE A 315 -12.87 -0.85 24.20
C ILE A 315 -13.29 -1.97 25.12
N VAL A 316 -13.60 -3.14 24.56
CA VAL A 316 -14.04 -4.34 25.28
C VAL A 316 -13.03 -5.48 25.09
N GLY A 317 -13.19 -6.59 25.83
CA GLY A 317 -12.35 -7.79 25.68
C GLY A 317 -11.10 -7.78 26.56
N ALA A 318 -9.95 -8.24 26.06
CA ALA A 318 -8.70 -8.31 26.81
C ALA A 318 -8.02 -6.92 26.84
N LEU A 319 -7.91 -6.32 28.04
CA LEU A 319 -7.32 -5.00 28.20
C LEU A 319 -5.84 -5.03 28.60
N SER A 320 -5.27 -6.22 28.83
CA SER A 320 -3.85 -6.38 29.21
C SER A 320 -2.93 -5.77 28.17
N GLY A 321 -1.95 -4.98 28.61
CA GLY A 321 -0.96 -4.36 27.75
C GLY A 321 -1.49 -3.24 26.84
N ASN A 322 -2.77 -2.87 26.91
CA ASN A 322 -3.27 -1.72 26.17
C ASN A 322 -2.71 -0.41 26.71
N ILE A 323 -2.32 0.49 25.82
CA ILE A 323 -1.84 1.85 26.09
C ILE A 323 -2.88 2.82 25.52
N ILE A 324 -3.52 3.59 26.41
CA ILE A 324 -4.58 4.52 26.04
C ILE A 324 -4.19 5.95 26.43
N GLY A 325 -4.56 6.93 25.58
CA GLY A 325 -4.39 8.35 25.89
C GLY A 325 -3.00 8.91 25.54
N VAL A 326 -2.16 8.15 24.85
CA VAL A 326 -0.78 8.57 24.51
C VAL A 326 -0.52 8.35 23.03
N SER A 327 0.11 9.34 22.35
CA SER A 327 0.53 9.20 20.95
C SER A 327 1.60 8.14 20.78
N ALA A 328 1.48 7.33 19.74
CA ALA A 328 2.50 6.37 19.32
C ALA A 328 3.77 7.03 18.76
N ARG A 329 3.81 8.35 18.62
CA ARG A 329 4.91 9.12 17.99
C ARG A 329 5.29 8.55 16.62
N PRO A 330 4.33 8.43 15.68
CA PRO A 330 4.62 7.87 14.36
C PRO A 330 5.49 8.81 13.53
N GLY A 331 6.49 8.27 12.87
CA GLY A 331 7.27 8.93 11.82
C GLY A 331 6.41 9.24 10.59
N VAL A 332 7.00 9.68 9.49
CA VAL A 332 6.32 9.82 8.19
C VAL A 332 6.37 8.51 7.42
N LEU A 333 5.49 8.37 6.42
CA LEU A 333 5.51 7.22 5.51
C LEU A 333 6.75 7.27 4.62
N LEU A 334 7.63 6.28 4.73
CA LEU A 334 8.89 6.20 3.99
C LEU A 334 9.19 4.77 3.54
N ASN A 335 10.15 4.64 2.64
CA ASN A 335 10.81 3.37 2.38
C ASN A 335 11.81 3.10 3.53
N ASN A 336 11.36 2.39 4.54
CA ASN A 336 12.18 1.95 5.69
C ASN A 336 12.77 0.55 5.47
N GLY A 337 12.90 0.11 4.21
CA GLY A 337 13.25 -1.26 3.83
C GLY A 337 12.02 -2.12 3.58
N GLY A 338 12.24 -3.34 3.04
CA GLY A 338 11.16 -4.27 2.72
C GLY A 338 10.44 -3.98 1.41
N SER A 339 9.31 -4.68 1.20
CA SER A 339 8.55 -4.66 -0.07
C SER A 339 7.65 -3.43 -0.22
N THR A 340 7.25 -2.80 0.89
CA THR A 340 6.28 -1.70 0.92
C THR A 340 6.71 -0.59 1.89
N PRO A 341 6.35 0.68 1.64
CA PRO A 341 6.62 1.78 2.58
C PRO A 341 5.95 1.55 3.93
N THR A 342 6.57 2.01 5.01
CA THR A 342 6.05 1.88 6.38
C THR A 342 6.13 3.20 7.13
N VAL A 343 5.43 3.30 8.25
CA VAL A 343 5.57 4.38 9.23
C VAL A 343 6.40 3.86 10.39
N ALA A 344 7.64 4.34 10.50
CA ALA A 344 8.53 3.98 11.60
C ALA A 344 8.05 4.59 12.93
N LEU A 345 8.36 3.92 14.04
CA LEU A 345 8.20 4.45 15.39
C LEU A 345 9.40 5.36 15.72
N GLN A 346 9.13 6.57 16.18
CA GLN A 346 10.19 7.48 16.61
C GLN A 346 10.76 7.05 17.97
N SER A 347 12.01 7.39 18.23
CA SER A 347 12.67 7.13 19.52
C SER A 347 11.81 7.61 20.70
N GLY A 348 11.69 6.77 21.72
CA GLY A 348 10.83 7.01 22.88
C GLY A 348 9.33 6.86 22.61
N SER A 349 8.94 6.23 21.49
CA SER A 349 7.57 5.80 21.28
C SER A 349 7.14 4.79 22.35
N PRO A 350 5.97 4.95 22.99
CA PRO A 350 5.47 3.99 23.97
C PRO A 350 5.05 2.65 23.33
N ALA A 351 5.00 2.55 22.00
CA ALA A 351 4.69 1.33 21.27
C ALA A 351 5.91 0.40 21.07
N ILE A 352 7.14 0.91 21.33
CA ILE A 352 8.38 0.13 21.23
C ILE A 352 8.47 -0.86 22.41
N ASP A 353 8.76 -2.13 22.13
CA ASP A 353 8.83 -3.24 23.12
C ASP A 353 7.56 -3.38 23.97
N ALA A 354 6.40 -3.04 23.42
CA ALA A 354 5.15 -2.98 24.16
C ALA A 354 4.05 -3.91 23.61
N GLY A 355 4.36 -4.73 22.62
CA GLY A 355 3.48 -5.77 22.10
C GLY A 355 3.34 -6.97 23.05
N ASP A 356 2.60 -7.98 22.63
CA ASP A 356 2.36 -9.19 23.43
C ASP A 356 3.68 -9.94 23.68
N PRO A 357 4.14 -10.09 24.92
CA PRO A 357 5.39 -10.77 25.23
C PRO A 357 5.31 -12.29 25.11
N ALA A 358 4.13 -12.88 24.86
CA ALA A 358 3.97 -14.32 24.70
C ALA A 358 4.65 -14.80 23.43
N VAL A 359 5.75 -15.52 23.57
CA VAL A 359 6.56 -16.04 22.47
C VAL A 359 5.73 -16.96 21.57
N GLY A 360 5.65 -16.63 20.28
CA GLY A 360 5.21 -17.55 19.23
C GLY A 360 3.71 -17.62 18.95
N SER A 361 2.85 -16.84 19.61
CA SER A 361 1.39 -16.96 19.41
C SER A 361 0.64 -15.70 19.02
N SER A 362 1.17 -14.50 19.25
CA SER A 362 0.39 -13.26 19.09
C SER A 362 1.06 -12.18 18.25
N CYS A 363 2.38 -11.98 18.37
CA CYS A 363 3.10 -11.16 17.41
C CYS A 363 3.40 -11.94 16.14
N ALA A 364 3.25 -11.31 14.98
CA ALA A 364 3.73 -11.86 13.72
C ALA A 364 5.26 -12.07 13.80
N ALA A 365 5.76 -13.18 13.23
CA ALA A 365 7.17 -13.56 13.30
C ALA A 365 8.11 -12.53 12.65
N THR A 366 7.59 -11.73 11.72
CA THR A 366 8.28 -10.62 11.07
C THR A 366 7.40 -9.38 11.08
N ASP A 367 7.99 -8.21 10.89
CA ASP A 367 7.27 -6.97 10.66
C ASP A 367 6.84 -6.80 9.18
N GLN A 368 6.26 -5.66 8.80
CA GLN A 368 5.82 -5.39 7.43
C GLN A 368 6.99 -5.39 6.42
N ARG A 369 8.20 -5.13 6.86
CA ARG A 369 9.41 -5.13 6.04
C ARG A 369 10.04 -6.52 5.89
N GLY A 370 9.57 -7.52 6.65
CA GLY A 370 10.19 -8.83 6.77
C GLY A 370 11.29 -8.92 7.83
N MET A 371 11.48 -7.86 8.65
CA MET A 371 12.41 -7.87 9.78
C MET A 371 11.90 -8.79 10.88
N ALA A 372 12.79 -9.62 11.44
CA ALA A 372 12.41 -10.55 12.50
C ALA A 372 11.93 -9.82 13.76
N ARG A 373 10.93 -10.38 14.43
CA ARG A 373 10.44 -9.97 15.76
C ARG A 373 10.75 -11.06 16.79
N PRO A 374 11.00 -10.72 18.05
CA PRO A 374 11.14 -9.37 18.61
C PRO A 374 12.58 -8.83 18.49
N ILE A 375 12.73 -7.49 18.56
CA ILE A 375 14.00 -6.77 18.70
C ILE A 375 13.91 -5.91 19.98
N ASP A 376 15.01 -5.80 20.75
CA ASP A 376 15.11 -4.84 21.87
C ASP A 376 15.28 -3.42 21.31
N GLY A 377 14.16 -2.80 20.95
CA GLY A 377 14.10 -1.48 20.29
C GLY A 377 14.31 -0.32 21.24
N ASN A 378 14.18 -0.51 22.57
CA ASN A 378 14.40 0.52 23.58
C ASN A 378 15.74 0.35 24.33
N GLY A 379 16.47 -0.75 24.13
CA GLY A 379 17.80 -1.02 24.69
C GLY A 379 17.80 -1.36 26.17
N ASN A 380 16.70 -1.88 26.70
CA ASN A 380 16.58 -2.24 28.13
C ASN A 380 17.05 -3.67 28.45
N GLY A 381 17.45 -4.44 27.46
CA GLY A 381 17.91 -5.83 27.57
C GLY A 381 16.78 -6.87 27.42
N LEU A 382 15.55 -6.46 27.13
CA LEU A 382 14.38 -7.34 26.95
C LEU A 382 13.79 -7.11 25.56
N ALA A 383 13.99 -8.06 24.66
CA ALA A 383 13.36 -8.03 23.34
C ALA A 383 11.89 -8.44 23.45
N ILE A 384 10.99 -7.49 23.24
CA ILE A 384 9.55 -7.68 23.13
C ILE A 384 9.14 -7.08 21.79
N CYS A 385 8.19 -7.68 21.06
CA CYS A 385 7.77 -7.12 19.79
C CYS A 385 7.11 -5.74 19.95
N ASP A 386 7.25 -4.90 18.95
CA ASP A 386 6.57 -3.62 18.91
C ASP A 386 5.09 -3.78 18.59
N MET A 387 4.27 -2.86 19.08
CA MET A 387 2.93 -2.67 18.54
C MET A 387 3.02 -2.05 17.13
N GLY A 388 2.07 -2.40 16.28
CA GLY A 388 2.00 -1.89 14.91
C GLY A 388 2.82 -2.70 13.89
N ALA A 389 2.89 -2.15 12.67
CA ALA A 389 3.45 -2.81 11.50
C ALA A 389 4.98 -2.73 11.38
N TYR A 390 5.63 -1.95 12.22
CA TYR A 390 7.06 -1.68 12.19
C TYR A 390 7.73 -2.14 13.49
N GLU A 391 8.86 -2.84 13.38
CA GLU A 391 9.71 -3.24 14.50
C GLU A 391 10.91 -2.28 14.57
N ALA A 392 11.06 -1.59 15.69
CA ALA A 392 12.13 -0.62 15.89
C ALA A 392 13.49 -1.33 15.99
N PRO A 393 14.53 -0.80 15.32
CA PRO A 393 15.88 -1.38 15.42
C PRO A 393 16.51 -1.11 16.81
N VAL A 394 17.57 -1.84 17.10
CA VAL A 394 18.35 -1.67 18.35
C VAL A 394 18.84 -0.21 18.47
N PRO A 395 18.79 0.40 19.67
CA PRO A 395 19.32 1.75 19.88
C PRO A 395 20.79 1.87 19.44
N GLY A 396 21.12 2.94 18.72
CA GLY A 396 22.44 3.17 18.15
C GLY A 396 22.61 2.75 16.69
N ASP A 397 21.73 1.91 16.15
CA ASP A 397 21.68 1.64 14.72
C ASP A 397 21.18 2.88 13.96
N ALA A 398 21.74 3.11 12.78
CA ALA A 398 21.28 4.10 11.82
C ALA A 398 20.53 3.35 10.70
N ASP A 399 19.32 3.77 10.36
CA ASP A 399 18.54 3.22 9.24
C ASP A 399 18.52 4.28 8.14
N LEU A 400 19.52 4.22 7.26
CA LEU A 400 19.65 5.14 6.15
C LEU A 400 18.78 4.70 4.98
N SER A 401 18.22 5.67 4.28
CA SER A 401 17.56 5.42 3.01
C SER A 401 17.82 6.54 2.02
N VAL A 402 17.75 6.23 0.72
CA VAL A 402 17.97 7.20 -0.34
C VAL A 402 16.78 7.29 -1.28
N ILE A 403 16.34 8.52 -1.56
CA ILE A 403 15.32 8.83 -2.57
C ILE A 403 16.03 9.48 -3.75
N LEU A 404 15.81 8.94 -4.95
CA LEU A 404 16.36 9.45 -6.20
C LEU A 404 15.22 9.88 -7.13
N THR A 405 15.22 11.15 -7.51
CA THR A 405 14.28 11.71 -8.50
C THR A 405 15.05 12.43 -9.60
N ALA A 406 14.39 12.67 -10.75
CA ALA A 406 15.02 13.41 -11.84
C ALA A 406 14.00 14.21 -12.65
N GLN A 407 14.42 15.37 -13.15
CA GLN A 407 13.61 16.24 -14.01
C GLN A 407 14.49 16.91 -15.09
N PRO A 408 13.95 17.12 -16.31
CA PRO A 408 12.62 16.69 -16.79
C PRO A 408 12.57 15.18 -17.05
N ASN A 409 11.39 14.59 -16.94
CA ASN A 409 11.15 13.19 -17.32
C ASN A 409 9.84 13.11 -18.13
N PRO A 410 9.88 12.82 -19.46
CA PRO A 410 11.06 12.48 -20.27
C PRO A 410 12.02 13.68 -20.49
N VAL A 411 13.28 13.37 -20.86
CA VAL A 411 14.30 14.35 -21.22
C VAL A 411 14.62 14.27 -22.70
N GLU A 412 14.89 15.42 -23.36
CA GLU A 412 15.34 15.42 -24.76
C GLU A 412 16.73 14.75 -24.91
N PRO A 413 16.98 13.99 -26.00
CA PRO A 413 18.30 13.43 -26.28
C PRO A 413 19.37 14.54 -26.32
N GLY A 414 20.45 14.38 -25.56
CA GLY A 414 21.48 15.40 -25.37
C GLY A 414 21.07 16.58 -24.48
N GLY A 415 19.88 16.55 -23.92
CA GLY A 415 19.36 17.56 -23.02
C GLY A 415 19.98 17.52 -21.62
N VAL A 416 19.63 18.50 -20.79
CA VAL A 416 20.05 18.56 -19.39
C VAL A 416 19.02 17.86 -18.52
N LEU A 417 19.52 16.95 -17.65
CA LEU A 417 18.72 16.21 -16.66
C LEU A 417 19.29 16.51 -15.28
N THR A 418 18.45 16.91 -14.35
CA THR A 418 18.85 17.16 -12.96
C THR A 418 18.29 16.07 -12.06
N TYR A 419 19.15 15.34 -11.40
CA TYR A 419 18.83 14.40 -10.34
C TYR A 419 18.77 15.12 -9.00
N SER A 420 17.82 14.74 -8.15
CA SER A 420 17.74 15.15 -6.76
C SER A 420 17.84 13.90 -5.88
N ILE A 421 18.78 13.90 -4.95
CA ILE A 421 19.07 12.82 -4.01
C ILE A 421 18.76 13.33 -2.61
N ILE A 422 17.87 12.66 -1.91
CA ILE A 422 17.52 12.94 -0.52
C ILE A 422 17.92 11.74 0.32
N VAL A 423 18.68 11.96 1.39
CA VAL A 423 19.07 10.93 2.36
C VAL A 423 18.31 11.15 3.65
N LEU A 424 17.75 10.06 4.18
CA LEU A 424 17.03 10.03 5.44
C LEU A 424 17.71 9.04 6.38
N ASN A 425 17.62 9.32 7.68
CA ASN A 425 17.98 8.39 8.74
C ASN A 425 16.72 8.11 9.57
N ALA A 426 16.10 6.95 9.40
CA ALA A 426 14.93 6.51 10.18
C ALA A 426 15.32 5.79 11.48
N GLY A 427 16.61 5.51 11.67
CA GLY A 427 17.12 4.81 12.83
C GLY A 427 17.12 5.65 14.11
N PRO A 428 17.14 4.98 15.29
CA PRO A 428 17.22 5.64 16.58
C PRO A 428 18.60 6.24 16.86
N GLY A 429 19.67 5.77 16.18
CA GLY A 429 21.03 6.31 16.27
C GLY A 429 21.33 7.36 15.21
N ALA A 430 22.26 8.28 15.52
CA ALA A 430 22.81 9.17 14.51
C ALA A 430 23.69 8.38 13.54
N ALA A 431 23.56 8.63 12.25
CA ALA A 431 24.48 8.12 11.25
C ALA A 431 25.68 9.06 11.15
N GLU A 432 26.90 8.53 11.31
CA GLU A 432 28.12 9.31 11.20
C GLU A 432 28.88 8.96 9.92
N SER A 433 29.64 9.92 9.40
CA SER A 433 30.40 9.73 8.15
C SER A 433 29.52 9.30 6.99
N VAL A 434 28.35 9.95 6.84
CA VAL A 434 27.39 9.62 5.79
C VAL A 434 28.00 9.90 4.42
N GLN A 435 27.96 8.90 3.53
CA GLN A 435 28.50 8.98 2.18
C GLN A 435 27.43 8.57 1.16
N VAL A 436 27.28 9.38 0.11
CA VAL A 436 26.48 9.06 -1.08
C VAL A 436 27.41 8.75 -2.24
N GLN A 437 27.15 7.64 -2.93
CA GLN A 437 27.75 7.32 -4.23
C GLN A 437 26.68 7.40 -5.31
N PHE A 438 26.90 8.26 -6.30
CA PHE A 438 26.00 8.37 -7.45
C PHE A 438 26.71 7.93 -8.72
N THR A 439 26.16 6.89 -9.34
CA THR A 439 26.62 6.39 -10.65
C THR A 439 25.76 7.05 -11.73
N PRO A 440 26.30 7.99 -12.51
CA PRO A 440 25.58 8.64 -13.59
C PRO A 440 25.27 7.68 -14.73
N PRO A 441 24.27 7.97 -15.58
CA PRO A 441 24.00 7.18 -16.78
C PRO A 441 25.24 7.09 -17.68
N ALA A 442 25.43 5.92 -18.29
CA ALA A 442 26.54 5.71 -19.23
C ALA A 442 26.53 6.77 -20.35
N GLY A 443 27.69 7.38 -20.61
CA GLY A 443 27.84 8.43 -21.62
C GLY A 443 27.31 9.82 -21.21
N ALA A 444 26.92 10.01 -19.96
CA ALA A 444 26.58 11.32 -19.43
C ALA A 444 27.82 12.25 -19.37
N THR A 445 27.63 13.55 -19.59
CA THR A 445 28.67 14.56 -19.60
C THR A 445 28.26 15.80 -18.80
N SER A 446 29.21 16.70 -18.55
CA SER A 446 28.97 18.04 -17.96
C SER A 446 28.26 17.97 -16.60
N LEU A 447 28.87 17.27 -15.64
CA LEU A 447 28.35 17.16 -14.27
C LEU A 447 28.48 18.51 -13.54
N GLN A 448 27.33 18.93 -12.96
CA GLN A 448 27.26 20.05 -12.03
C GLN A 448 26.61 19.53 -10.74
N ILE A 449 27.26 19.77 -9.62
CA ILE A 449 26.84 19.25 -8.32
C ILE A 449 26.60 20.41 -7.38
N ASP A 450 25.47 20.38 -6.66
CA ASP A 450 25.11 21.34 -5.62
C ASP A 450 24.45 20.61 -4.45
N GLY A 451 24.83 20.96 -3.22
CA GLY A 451 24.24 20.37 -2.02
C GLY A 451 24.83 20.98 -0.76
N ILE A 452 23.99 21.62 0.05
CA ILE A 452 24.42 22.24 1.32
C ILE A 452 24.93 21.18 2.28
N GLY A 453 26.20 21.32 2.73
CA GLY A 453 26.84 20.40 3.68
C GLY A 453 27.25 19.07 3.07
N TRP A 454 27.39 19.00 1.75
CA TRP A 454 27.97 17.88 1.04
C TRP A 454 29.31 18.27 0.40
N ASP A 455 30.35 17.47 0.62
CA ASP A 455 31.65 17.58 -0.02
C ASP A 455 31.77 16.47 -1.06
N CYS A 456 31.93 16.83 -2.35
CA CYS A 456 31.84 15.87 -3.45
C CYS A 456 33.12 15.76 -4.26
N ILE A 457 33.46 14.53 -4.66
CA ILE A 457 34.56 14.17 -5.58
C ILE A 457 33.99 13.43 -6.78
N VAL A 458 34.46 13.78 -7.99
CA VAL A 458 34.04 13.15 -9.24
C VAL A 458 35.19 12.31 -9.79
N ALA A 459 35.02 10.99 -9.86
CA ALA A 459 35.99 10.05 -10.42
C ALA A 459 35.27 8.92 -11.19
N GLY A 460 34.47 9.30 -12.21
CA GLY A 460 33.57 8.38 -12.91
C GLY A 460 32.24 8.13 -12.14
N VAL A 461 32.33 7.85 -10.86
CA VAL A 461 31.23 7.89 -9.88
C VAL A 461 31.37 9.20 -9.10
N VAL A 462 30.26 9.85 -8.78
CA VAL A 462 30.23 10.99 -7.88
C VAL A 462 30.12 10.46 -6.45
N THR A 463 31.12 10.77 -5.63
CA THR A 463 31.12 10.42 -4.21
C THR A 463 31.00 11.70 -3.38
N CYS A 464 29.94 11.81 -2.60
CA CYS A 464 29.67 12.95 -1.74
C CYS A 464 29.62 12.51 -0.28
N GLY A 465 30.45 13.13 0.55
CA GLY A 465 30.47 12.91 1.99
C GLY A 465 29.82 14.05 2.75
N ARG A 466 29.28 13.72 3.92
CA ARG A 466 28.87 14.68 4.95
C ARG A 466 29.21 14.12 6.34
N GLY A 467 29.18 14.96 7.34
CA GLY A 467 29.36 14.53 8.73
C GLY A 467 28.21 13.67 9.24
N ALA A 468 27.67 14.00 10.38
CA ALA A 468 26.57 13.26 10.97
C ALA A 468 25.21 13.63 10.36
N LEU A 469 24.30 12.65 10.35
CA LEU A 469 22.87 12.83 10.15
C LEU A 469 22.14 12.31 11.40
N ALA A 470 21.48 13.22 12.12
CA ALA A 470 20.82 12.87 13.37
C ALA A 470 19.78 11.74 13.21
N ALA A 471 19.48 11.06 14.31
CA ALA A 471 18.34 10.15 14.40
C ALA A 471 17.05 10.84 13.90
N SER A 472 16.26 10.13 13.10
CA SER A 472 15.05 10.66 12.45
C SER A 472 15.30 11.91 11.58
N GLY A 473 16.54 12.10 11.12
CA GLY A 473 16.97 13.27 10.36
C GLY A 473 16.83 13.11 8.85
N VAL A 474 16.74 14.27 8.17
CA VAL A 474 16.76 14.37 6.70
C VAL A 474 17.91 15.26 6.29
N ALA A 475 18.74 14.78 5.38
CA ALA A 475 19.84 15.59 4.83
C ALA A 475 19.29 16.61 3.82
N PRO A 476 19.92 17.80 3.71
CA PRO A 476 19.65 18.69 2.60
C PRO A 476 19.83 17.97 1.25
N ALA A 477 18.98 18.28 0.30
CA ALA A 477 19.01 17.63 -1.02
C ALA A 477 20.36 17.86 -1.70
N LEU A 478 20.91 16.78 -2.28
CA LEU A 478 22.06 16.81 -3.17
C LEU A 478 21.54 16.79 -4.61
N THR A 479 21.86 17.78 -5.40
CA THR A 479 21.43 17.88 -6.80
C THR A 479 22.62 17.66 -7.76
N ILE A 480 22.38 16.86 -8.81
CA ILE A 480 23.38 16.54 -9.83
C ILE A 480 22.78 16.79 -11.20
N GLY A 481 23.19 17.88 -11.83
CA GLY A 481 22.86 18.22 -13.20
C GLY A 481 23.84 17.60 -14.19
N LEU A 482 23.35 17.00 -15.26
CA LEU A 482 24.19 16.40 -16.31
C LEU A 482 23.52 16.48 -17.69
N ARG A 483 24.32 16.31 -18.75
CA ARG A 483 23.79 16.10 -20.09
C ARG A 483 23.67 14.61 -20.38
N VAL A 484 22.46 14.18 -20.78
CA VAL A 484 22.24 12.80 -21.18
C VAL A 484 22.77 12.53 -22.58
N PRO A 485 23.14 11.28 -22.91
CA PRO A 485 23.60 10.93 -24.25
C PRO A 485 22.57 11.15 -25.35
N SER A 486 23.05 11.29 -26.58
CA SER A 486 22.31 11.18 -27.83
C SER A 486 22.79 9.93 -28.58
N PRO A 487 21.94 9.17 -29.27
CA PRO A 487 20.51 9.36 -29.55
C PRO A 487 19.59 8.98 -28.37
N GLY A 488 18.26 9.01 -28.62
CA GLY A 488 17.24 8.63 -27.64
C GLY A 488 17.38 7.21 -27.08
N GLY A 489 16.62 6.89 -26.05
CA GLY A 489 16.67 5.62 -25.31
C GLY A 489 16.42 5.79 -23.83
N VAL A 490 16.93 4.92 -22.98
CA VAL A 490 16.80 5.00 -21.52
C VAL A 490 18.14 5.44 -20.90
N SER A 491 18.06 6.31 -19.91
CA SER A 491 19.18 6.72 -19.05
C SER A 491 18.91 6.22 -17.64
N THR A 492 19.75 5.32 -17.14
CA THR A 492 19.62 4.76 -15.79
C THR A 492 20.75 5.28 -14.91
N ALA A 493 20.40 5.80 -13.75
CA ALA A 493 21.34 6.21 -12.70
C ALA A 493 21.04 5.46 -11.41
N THR A 494 22.06 5.30 -10.57
CA THR A 494 21.94 4.67 -9.25
C THR A 494 22.57 5.56 -8.19
N ALA A 495 21.90 5.73 -7.06
CA ALA A 495 22.43 6.36 -5.87
C ALA A 495 22.47 5.34 -4.73
N THR A 496 23.58 5.30 -3.99
CA THR A 496 23.75 4.45 -2.80
C THR A 496 24.22 5.30 -1.63
N VAL A 497 23.68 5.07 -0.44
CA VAL A 497 24.11 5.75 0.80
C VAL A 497 24.72 4.75 1.78
N SER A 498 25.69 5.19 2.60
CA SER A 498 26.30 4.41 3.67
C SER A 498 26.71 5.30 4.84
N SER A 499 26.93 4.71 6.01
CA SER A 499 27.46 5.35 7.20
C SER A 499 28.41 4.41 7.97
N ALA A 500 29.02 4.93 9.04
CA ALA A 500 29.85 4.12 9.93
C ALA A 500 29.03 3.20 10.85
N GLN A 501 27.78 3.56 11.13
CA GLN A 501 26.88 2.77 11.98
C GLN A 501 26.29 1.59 11.22
N ARG A 502 25.88 0.56 11.97
CA ARG A 502 25.12 -0.55 11.44
C ARG A 502 23.79 -0.05 10.92
N ASP A 503 23.42 -0.52 9.75
CA ASP A 503 22.11 -0.30 9.15
C ASP A 503 21.37 -1.64 9.10
N PRO A 504 20.22 -1.78 9.78
CA PRO A 504 19.47 -3.04 9.81
C PRO A 504 18.73 -3.33 8.51
N ALA A 505 18.51 -2.30 7.65
CA ALA A 505 17.73 -2.40 6.42
C ALA A 505 18.49 -1.95 5.16
N PRO A 506 19.70 -2.48 4.87
CA PRO A 506 20.60 -1.95 3.84
C PRO A 506 20.04 -1.99 2.41
N VAL A 507 18.91 -2.66 2.20
CA VAL A 507 18.23 -2.73 0.90
C VAL A 507 17.65 -1.37 0.46
N ASN A 508 17.26 -0.50 1.39
CA ASN A 508 16.74 0.85 1.11
C ASN A 508 17.85 1.90 0.92
N ASN A 509 19.11 1.50 1.10
CA ASN A 509 20.28 2.34 0.89
C ASN A 509 20.64 2.53 -0.59
N THR A 510 19.91 1.90 -1.50
CA THR A 510 20.14 2.02 -2.94
C THR A 510 18.85 2.37 -3.67
N ALA A 511 18.91 3.40 -4.50
CA ALA A 511 17.85 3.77 -5.41
C ALA A 511 18.34 3.82 -6.85
N THR A 512 17.61 3.19 -7.76
CA THR A 512 17.89 3.21 -9.20
C THR A 512 16.72 3.88 -9.92
N LEU A 513 17.03 4.80 -10.83
CA LEU A 513 16.04 5.54 -11.60
C LEU A 513 16.37 5.48 -13.09
N SER A 514 15.38 5.09 -13.88
CA SER A 514 15.43 5.12 -15.34
C SER A 514 14.59 6.27 -15.89
N VAL A 515 15.18 7.09 -16.72
CA VAL A 515 14.54 8.24 -17.39
C VAL A 515 14.55 8.00 -18.89
N PHE A 516 13.41 8.19 -19.53
CA PHE A 516 13.31 8.06 -20.99
C PHE A 516 13.87 9.31 -21.69
N ARG A 517 14.76 9.08 -22.66
CA ARG A 517 15.31 10.11 -23.56
C ARG A 517 14.50 10.14 -24.84
N GLY A 518 13.59 11.08 -24.95
CA GLY A 518 12.72 11.23 -26.11
C GLY A 518 11.94 12.53 -26.04
N ARG A 519 11.37 12.94 -27.14
CA ARG A 519 10.44 14.09 -27.14
C ARG A 519 9.08 13.64 -26.61
N PRO A 520 8.42 14.41 -25.75
CA PRO A 520 7.02 14.18 -25.45
C PRO A 520 6.24 14.33 -26.78
N TYR A 521 5.54 13.27 -27.21
CA TYR A 521 4.69 13.35 -28.38
C TYR A 521 3.49 14.24 -28.07
N LEU A 522 3.49 15.44 -28.62
CA LEU A 522 2.26 16.24 -28.73
C LEU A 522 1.44 15.62 -29.86
N TRP A 523 0.41 14.87 -29.52
CA TRP A 523 -0.63 14.51 -30.49
C TRP A 523 -1.43 15.78 -30.81
N LEU A 524 -1.05 16.48 -31.89
CA LEU A 524 -1.94 17.43 -32.53
C LEU A 524 -2.96 16.64 -33.35
N PRO A 525 -4.26 16.80 -33.11
CA PRO A 525 -5.26 16.16 -33.97
C PRO A 525 -5.10 16.71 -35.39
N LEU A 526 -4.90 15.83 -36.36
CA LEU A 526 -4.91 16.16 -37.78
C LEU A 526 -6.33 16.63 -38.14
N ILE A 527 -6.51 17.93 -38.21
CA ILE A 527 -7.71 18.52 -38.83
C ILE A 527 -7.60 18.21 -40.32
N LYS A 528 -8.30 17.18 -40.77
CA LYS A 528 -8.55 17.00 -42.22
C LYS A 528 -9.40 18.16 -42.71
N ARG A 529 -8.85 18.95 -43.61
CA ARG A 529 -9.60 19.90 -44.44
C ARG A 529 -10.39 19.17 -45.50
#